data_59b99eafe0a515eb37df5df12d52bce3
#
_entry.id   59b99eafe0a515eb37df5df12d52bce3
#
_cell.length_a   1.000
_cell.length_b   1.000
_cell.length_c   1.000
_cell.angle_alpha   90.00
_cell.angle_beta   90.00
_cell.angle_gamma   90.00
#
_symmetry.space_group_name_H-M   'P 1'
#
loop_
_entity.id
_entity.type
_entity.pdbx_description
1 polymer ?
#
loop_
_entity_poly.entity_id
_entity_poly.type
_entity_poly.pdbx_seq_one_letter_code
_entity_poly.pdbx_strand_id
1 'polypeptide(L)'
;MNARETARQAVKSSVVLLKNEGGVLPLPQGAKVALFGWAQWDAVLSGNGSGAARGGVSPSVVDALKAVGVRPEESLSAWYQDEFKAYHKDNPSEFDFTKIKDAVNSGLMYEIFGKYIPNPPEFSPPQELLDEASRWTDTALWIVGRKSGGEECDRRLENDYYLSNQEKVLLEAICAHFPKVAVVLNGNGLMDLSWVEEHSQIQALLFLGVPGEEGPAALAELLVGKANPSGKLSVTIAKRRNDYPAWEDFSWDKDHPKQIKTYEDYGLTPPLVDRAFAHRPVTAYREDIYLGYRYFDSFGIEPLYPFGFGLSYTCLLYTSPSPRDP
;
A
#
# COMPACT_ATOMS: atom_id res chain seq x y z
N MET A 1 -28.80 -6.69 4.57
CA MET A 1 -27.34 -6.75 4.30
C MET A 1 -26.69 -7.37 5.52
N ASN A 2 -25.93 -8.44 5.38
CA ASN A 2 -25.18 -9.02 6.49
C ASN A 2 -23.86 -8.28 6.69
N ALA A 3 -23.16 -8.52 7.81
CA ALA A 3 -21.92 -7.80 8.16
C ALA A 3 -20.83 -7.91 7.07
N ARG A 4 -20.65 -9.10 6.47
CA ARG A 4 -19.68 -9.32 5.38
C ARG A 4 -20.03 -8.52 4.13
N GLU A 5 -21.29 -8.49 3.75
CA GLU A 5 -21.75 -7.73 2.60
C GLU A 5 -21.58 -6.22 2.82
N THR A 6 -21.86 -5.74 4.04
CA THR A 6 -21.60 -4.34 4.42
C THR A 6 -20.10 -4.02 4.35
N ALA A 7 -19.23 -4.89 4.88
CA ALA A 7 -17.79 -4.72 4.82
C ALA A 7 -17.29 -4.70 3.37
N ARG A 8 -17.77 -5.64 2.53
CA ARG A 8 -17.41 -5.67 1.10
C ARG A 8 -17.84 -4.41 0.36
N GLN A 9 -19.04 -3.91 0.65
CA GLN A 9 -19.51 -2.66 0.06
C GLN A 9 -18.67 -1.46 0.52
N ALA A 10 -18.28 -1.42 1.79
CA ALA A 10 -17.38 -0.37 2.30
C ALA A 10 -16.03 -0.38 1.55
N VAL A 11 -15.44 -1.55 1.35
CA VAL A 11 -14.19 -1.67 0.56
C VAL A 11 -14.39 -1.15 -0.86
N LYS A 12 -15.44 -1.60 -1.57
CA LYS A 12 -15.72 -1.14 -2.94
C LYS A 12 -15.85 0.38 -3.03
N SER A 13 -16.39 1.00 -1.99
CA SER A 13 -16.56 2.46 -1.92
C SER A 13 -15.29 3.21 -1.51
N SER A 14 -14.30 2.53 -0.92
CA SER A 14 -13.06 3.15 -0.44
C SER A 14 -11.88 3.06 -1.41
N VAL A 15 -11.88 2.08 -2.32
CA VAL A 15 -10.79 1.92 -3.29
C VAL A 15 -10.72 3.12 -4.22
N VAL A 16 -9.53 3.69 -4.36
CA VAL A 16 -9.28 4.84 -5.21
C VAL A 16 -8.62 4.41 -6.51
N LEU A 17 -9.23 4.75 -7.63
CA LEU A 17 -8.63 4.59 -8.95
C LEU A 17 -7.78 5.84 -9.25
N LEU A 18 -6.46 5.69 -9.29
CA LEU A 18 -5.52 6.79 -9.48
C LEU A 18 -5.15 7.00 -10.96
N LYS A 19 -5.09 5.94 -11.73
CA LYS A 19 -4.79 5.97 -13.17
C LYS A 19 -5.62 4.91 -13.87
N ASN A 20 -6.16 5.23 -15.06
CA ASN A 20 -6.79 4.25 -15.95
C ASN A 20 -6.75 4.76 -17.40
N GLU A 21 -5.74 4.36 -18.10
CA GLU A 21 -5.48 4.74 -19.50
C GLU A 21 -5.54 3.49 -20.38
N GLY A 22 -5.67 3.67 -21.67
CA GLY A 22 -5.66 2.56 -22.62
C GLY A 22 -6.77 1.52 -22.45
N GLY A 23 -7.73 1.72 -21.54
CA GLY A 23 -8.87 0.80 -21.33
C GLY A 23 -8.48 -0.54 -20.71
N VAL A 24 -7.41 -0.59 -19.90
CA VAL A 24 -6.94 -1.82 -19.22
C VAL A 24 -7.92 -2.25 -18.16
N LEU A 25 -8.59 -1.32 -17.50
CA LEU A 25 -9.65 -1.59 -16.53
C LEU A 25 -10.97 -0.96 -16.98
N PRO A 26 -12.12 -1.60 -16.72
CA PRO A 26 -12.26 -2.93 -16.12
C PRO A 26 -11.79 -4.05 -17.04
N LEU A 27 -11.26 -5.14 -16.44
CA LEU A 27 -10.88 -6.34 -17.18
C LEU A 27 -12.11 -6.96 -17.86
N PRO A 28 -12.01 -7.41 -19.12
CA PRO A 28 -13.11 -8.07 -19.80
C PRO A 28 -13.45 -9.42 -19.16
N GLN A 29 -14.67 -9.90 -19.40
CA GLN A 29 -15.08 -11.21 -18.92
C GLN A 29 -14.13 -12.31 -19.44
N GLY A 30 -13.68 -13.17 -18.55
CA GLY A 30 -12.75 -14.24 -18.89
C GLY A 30 -11.34 -13.77 -19.18
N ALA A 31 -10.98 -12.55 -18.78
CA ALA A 31 -9.64 -11.98 -18.96
C ALA A 31 -8.56 -12.94 -18.47
N LYS A 32 -7.48 -12.99 -19.20
CA LYS A 32 -6.23 -13.65 -18.82
C LYS A 32 -5.30 -12.59 -18.22
N VAL A 33 -4.63 -12.89 -17.11
CA VAL A 33 -3.69 -11.98 -16.45
C VAL A 33 -2.46 -12.72 -15.95
N ALA A 34 -1.28 -12.12 -16.10
CA ALA A 34 -0.08 -12.52 -15.40
C ALA A 34 -0.05 -11.77 -14.05
N LEU A 35 -0.10 -12.52 -12.95
CA LEU A 35 -0.24 -11.95 -11.61
C LEU A 35 1.10 -11.95 -10.89
N PHE A 36 1.52 -10.78 -10.40
CA PHE A 36 2.80 -10.54 -9.76
C PHE A 36 2.62 -10.00 -8.34
N GLY A 37 3.67 -10.15 -7.54
CA GLY A 37 3.74 -9.66 -6.17
C GLY A 37 3.30 -10.70 -5.13
N TRP A 38 4.04 -10.79 -4.03
CA TRP A 38 3.75 -11.72 -2.95
C TRP A 38 2.36 -11.51 -2.33
N ALA A 39 1.86 -10.26 -2.34
CA ALA A 39 0.56 -9.92 -1.77
C ALA A 39 -0.64 -10.52 -2.53
N GLN A 40 -0.43 -11.15 -3.68
CA GLN A 40 -1.47 -11.94 -4.34
C GLN A 40 -1.92 -13.15 -3.50
N TRP A 41 -1.01 -13.70 -2.66
CA TRP A 41 -1.28 -14.83 -1.77
C TRP A 41 -1.51 -14.41 -0.31
N ASP A 42 -0.85 -13.35 0.16
CA ASP A 42 -0.98 -12.80 1.51
C ASP A 42 -1.30 -11.30 1.46
N ALA A 43 -2.51 -10.99 1.07
CA ALA A 43 -2.97 -9.61 1.01
C ALA A 43 -2.88 -8.94 2.39
N VAL A 44 -2.43 -7.69 2.42
CA VAL A 44 -2.37 -6.90 3.66
C VAL A 44 -3.78 -6.47 4.04
N LEU A 45 -4.38 -7.20 4.97
CA LEU A 45 -5.79 -7.03 5.36
C LEU A 45 -5.98 -6.12 6.56
N SER A 46 -4.95 -6.01 7.42
CA SER A 46 -5.00 -5.21 8.65
C SER A 46 -3.63 -4.62 8.95
N GLY A 47 -3.57 -3.71 9.91
CA GLY A 47 -2.31 -3.24 10.48
C GLY A 47 -1.61 -4.30 11.30
N ASN A 48 -0.42 -3.98 11.79
CA ASN A 48 0.36 -4.81 12.72
C ASN A 48 0.11 -4.39 14.18
N GLY A 49 0.67 -5.10 15.14
CA GLY A 49 0.59 -4.78 16.55
C GLY A 49 -0.86 -4.73 17.04
N SER A 50 -1.25 -3.67 17.73
CA SER A 50 -2.61 -3.47 18.25
C SER A 50 -3.65 -3.28 17.14
N GLY A 51 -3.23 -2.87 15.95
CA GLY A 51 -4.09 -2.76 14.76
C GLY A 51 -4.29 -4.07 14.00
N ALA A 52 -3.69 -5.18 14.45
CA ALA A 52 -3.81 -6.47 13.78
C ALA A 52 -5.19 -7.09 14.02
N ALA A 53 -5.98 -7.23 12.95
CA ALA A 53 -7.20 -8.03 12.99
C ALA A 53 -6.86 -9.51 12.84
N ARG A 54 -7.48 -10.34 13.67
CA ARG A 54 -7.24 -11.79 13.70
C ARG A 54 -8.55 -12.55 13.59
N GLY A 55 -8.48 -13.73 12.99
CA GLY A 55 -9.53 -14.75 13.09
C GLY A 55 -10.50 -14.83 11.92
N GLY A 56 -10.30 -14.09 10.85
CA GLY A 56 -11.10 -14.25 9.64
C GLY A 56 -10.45 -15.13 8.57
N VAL A 57 -11.29 -15.69 7.70
CA VAL A 57 -10.84 -16.39 6.49
C VAL A 57 -11.09 -15.46 5.30
N SER A 58 -10.00 -14.96 4.72
CA SER A 58 -10.02 -14.20 3.47
C SER A 58 -9.53 -15.08 2.32
N PRO A 59 -10.12 -15.02 1.14
CA PRO A 59 -9.52 -15.64 -0.03
C PRO A 59 -8.21 -14.92 -0.38
N SER A 60 -7.31 -15.60 -1.09
CA SER A 60 -6.22 -14.92 -1.78
C SER A 60 -6.77 -14.03 -2.90
N VAL A 61 -5.96 -13.08 -3.40
CA VAL A 61 -6.34 -12.31 -4.59
C VAL A 61 -6.47 -13.22 -5.79
N VAL A 62 -5.63 -14.25 -5.90
CA VAL A 62 -5.72 -15.29 -6.94
C VAL A 62 -7.08 -15.96 -6.95
N ASP A 63 -7.52 -16.45 -5.78
CA ASP A 63 -8.81 -17.15 -5.66
C ASP A 63 -9.99 -16.21 -5.91
N ALA A 64 -9.90 -14.98 -5.43
CA ALA A 64 -10.93 -13.97 -5.64
C ALA A 64 -11.09 -13.62 -7.13
N LEU A 65 -9.98 -13.49 -7.87
CA LEU A 65 -9.99 -13.26 -9.31
C LEU A 65 -10.61 -14.46 -10.08
N LYS A 66 -10.24 -15.69 -9.73
CA LYS A 66 -10.83 -16.90 -10.29
C LYS A 66 -12.35 -16.95 -10.05
N ALA A 67 -12.81 -16.56 -8.86
CA ALA A 67 -14.23 -16.55 -8.49
C ALA A 67 -15.08 -15.56 -9.32
N VAL A 68 -14.47 -14.51 -9.87
CA VAL A 68 -15.15 -13.56 -10.76
C VAL A 68 -14.95 -13.87 -12.25
N GLY A 69 -14.24 -14.96 -12.57
CA GLY A 69 -14.04 -15.46 -13.93
C GLY A 69 -12.78 -14.94 -14.63
N VAL A 70 -11.88 -14.26 -13.93
CA VAL A 70 -10.54 -13.95 -14.42
C VAL A 70 -9.68 -15.19 -14.36
N ARG A 71 -8.78 -15.34 -15.31
CA ARG A 71 -7.86 -16.48 -15.43
C ARG A 71 -6.42 -16.01 -15.19
N PRO A 72 -5.91 -16.10 -13.94
CA PRO A 72 -4.48 -15.92 -13.70
C PRO A 72 -3.65 -16.99 -14.41
N GLU A 73 -2.45 -16.64 -14.84
CA GLU A 73 -1.49 -17.61 -15.36
C GLU A 73 -1.10 -18.57 -14.24
N GLU A 74 -1.28 -19.87 -14.47
CA GLU A 74 -1.23 -20.86 -13.39
C GLU A 74 0.19 -21.17 -12.92
N SER A 75 1.14 -21.32 -13.85
CA SER A 75 2.53 -21.66 -13.52
C SER A 75 3.19 -20.53 -12.71
N LEU A 76 2.98 -19.28 -13.12
CA LEU A 76 3.48 -18.10 -12.42
C LEU A 76 2.85 -17.96 -11.03
N SER A 77 1.53 -18.14 -10.94
CA SER A 77 0.82 -18.06 -9.65
C SER A 77 1.27 -19.17 -8.69
N ALA A 78 1.48 -20.40 -9.18
CA ALA A 78 1.96 -21.51 -8.38
C ALA A 78 3.40 -21.27 -7.91
N TRP A 79 4.26 -20.78 -8.78
CA TRP A 79 5.65 -20.42 -8.43
C TRP A 79 5.70 -19.39 -7.30
N TYR A 80 4.91 -18.30 -7.39
CA TYR A 80 4.80 -17.29 -6.32
C TYR A 80 4.31 -17.91 -5.01
N GLN A 81 3.36 -18.86 -5.08
CA GLN A 81 2.87 -19.53 -3.88
C GLN A 81 3.96 -20.36 -3.17
N ASP A 82 4.80 -21.03 -3.96
CA ASP A 82 5.84 -21.88 -3.41
C ASP A 82 7.00 -21.05 -2.83
N GLU A 83 7.41 -19.96 -3.51
CA GLU A 83 8.39 -19.01 -2.97
C GLU A 83 7.89 -18.37 -1.67
N PHE A 84 6.62 -17.97 -1.64
CA PHE A 84 6.01 -17.39 -0.44
C PHE A 84 5.95 -18.38 0.73
N LYS A 85 5.59 -19.64 0.48
CA LYS A 85 5.62 -20.70 1.50
C LYS A 85 7.05 -20.97 2.00
N ALA A 86 8.03 -21.01 1.12
CA ALA A 86 9.43 -21.18 1.48
C ALA A 86 9.91 -20.03 2.38
N TYR A 87 9.61 -18.78 1.99
CA TYR A 87 9.94 -17.62 2.80
C TYR A 87 9.33 -17.70 4.20
N HIS A 88 8.06 -18.05 4.36
CA HIS A 88 7.40 -18.13 5.66
C HIS A 88 7.89 -19.30 6.53
N LYS A 89 8.33 -20.38 5.91
CA LYS A 89 8.96 -21.48 6.64
C LYS A 89 10.25 -21.05 7.34
N ASP A 90 11.05 -20.23 6.64
CA ASP A 90 12.33 -19.73 7.14
C ASP A 90 12.19 -18.45 7.99
N ASN A 91 11.08 -17.73 7.83
CA ASN A 91 10.74 -16.51 8.55
C ASN A 91 9.37 -16.65 9.23
N PRO A 92 9.24 -17.49 10.26
CA PRO A 92 7.97 -17.65 10.95
C PRO A 92 7.53 -16.33 11.57
N SER A 93 6.22 -16.09 11.60
CA SER A 93 5.63 -14.90 12.22
C SER A 93 6.19 -14.74 13.65
N GLU A 94 6.88 -13.64 13.89
CA GLU A 94 7.63 -13.41 15.13
C GLU A 94 6.75 -13.20 16.38
N PHE A 95 5.44 -13.19 16.23
CA PHE A 95 4.53 -12.96 17.35
C PHE A 95 4.31 -14.24 18.14
N ASP A 96 5.25 -14.52 19.03
CA ASP A 96 5.15 -15.61 19.99
C ASP A 96 4.45 -15.13 21.27
N PHE A 97 3.17 -15.46 21.38
CA PHE A 97 2.37 -15.12 22.55
C PHE A 97 2.91 -15.71 23.87
N THR A 98 3.73 -16.76 23.80
CA THR A 98 4.33 -17.35 25.01
C THR A 98 5.36 -16.41 25.63
N LYS A 99 5.97 -15.53 24.82
CA LYS A 99 6.95 -14.53 25.27
C LYS A 99 6.33 -13.26 25.85
N ILE A 100 5.02 -13.04 25.69
CA ILE A 100 4.35 -11.86 26.23
C ILE A 100 4.52 -11.75 27.74
N LYS A 101 4.39 -12.86 28.45
CA LYS A 101 4.49 -12.87 29.91
C LYS A 101 5.88 -12.44 30.38
N ASP A 102 6.91 -12.90 29.71
CA ASP A 102 8.30 -12.58 30.04
C ASP A 102 8.62 -11.12 29.70
N ALA A 103 8.10 -10.63 28.59
CA ALA A 103 8.25 -9.23 28.18
C ALA A 103 7.49 -8.27 29.09
N VAL A 104 6.28 -8.60 29.54
CA VAL A 104 5.55 -7.84 30.55
C VAL A 104 6.37 -7.76 31.84
N ASN A 105 6.90 -8.89 32.31
CA ASN A 105 7.67 -8.96 33.55
C ASN A 105 9.02 -8.22 33.45
N SER A 106 9.63 -8.17 32.28
CA SER A 106 10.91 -7.48 32.05
C SER A 106 10.78 -6.00 31.70
N GLY A 107 9.55 -5.47 31.53
CA GLY A 107 9.29 -4.11 31.07
C GLY A 107 9.57 -3.90 29.56
N LEU A 108 9.83 -4.97 28.83
CA LEU A 108 10.17 -4.94 27.39
C LEU A 108 8.92 -5.08 26.48
N MET A 109 7.73 -4.82 27.01
CA MET A 109 6.49 -4.89 26.23
C MET A 109 6.57 -4.09 24.92
N TYR A 110 7.28 -2.97 24.95
CA TYR A 110 7.45 -2.10 23.82
C TYR A 110 8.27 -2.75 22.69
N GLU A 111 9.26 -3.58 23.03
CA GLU A 111 10.06 -4.32 22.02
C GLU A 111 9.28 -5.41 21.31
N ILE A 112 8.20 -5.90 21.92
CA ILE A 112 7.36 -6.94 21.30
C ILE A 112 6.27 -6.32 20.42
N PHE A 113 5.61 -5.26 20.90
CA PHE A 113 4.50 -4.64 20.18
C PHE A 113 4.93 -3.58 19.18
N GLY A 114 6.09 -2.97 19.41
CA GLY A 114 6.64 -1.91 18.58
C GLY A 114 7.64 -2.37 17.53
N LYS A 115 7.90 -3.67 17.41
CA LYS A 115 8.91 -4.15 16.48
C LYS A 115 8.44 -3.96 15.03
N TYR A 116 9.27 -3.32 14.24
CA TYR A 116 9.07 -3.24 12.79
C TYR A 116 9.07 -4.65 12.19
N ILE A 117 8.01 -4.99 11.49
CA ILE A 117 7.91 -6.23 10.73
C ILE A 117 8.24 -5.91 9.28
N PRO A 118 9.38 -6.34 8.75
CA PRO A 118 9.74 -6.06 7.38
C PRO A 118 8.74 -6.69 6.41
N ASN A 119 8.54 -6.03 5.27
CA ASN A 119 7.81 -6.65 4.17
C ASN A 119 8.56 -7.90 3.71
N PRO A 120 7.86 -8.96 3.26
CA PRO A 120 8.51 -10.02 2.51
C PRO A 120 9.31 -9.41 1.35
N PRO A 121 10.47 -9.95 0.99
CA PRO A 121 11.17 -9.52 -0.21
C PRO A 121 10.28 -9.79 -1.43
N GLU A 122 10.40 -8.95 -2.45
CA GLU A 122 9.73 -9.25 -3.71
C GLU A 122 10.49 -10.39 -4.42
N PHE A 123 9.74 -11.32 -5.00
CA PHE A 123 10.31 -12.46 -5.70
C PHE A 123 10.46 -12.14 -7.19
N SER A 124 11.58 -12.58 -7.76
CA SER A 124 11.87 -12.39 -9.18
C SER A 124 11.65 -13.70 -9.94
N PRO A 125 10.55 -13.82 -10.71
CA PRO A 125 10.31 -15.03 -11.49
C PRO A 125 11.44 -15.31 -12.47
N PRO A 126 11.78 -16.60 -12.71
CA PRO A 126 12.70 -16.99 -13.77
C PRO A 126 12.24 -16.47 -15.14
N GLN A 127 13.21 -16.19 -16.03
CA GLN A 127 12.95 -15.65 -17.36
C GLN A 127 11.97 -16.53 -18.16
N GLU A 128 12.08 -17.84 -18.03
CA GLU A 128 11.23 -18.82 -18.72
C GLU A 128 9.75 -18.64 -18.34
N LEU A 129 9.45 -18.36 -17.05
CA LEU A 129 8.09 -18.09 -16.58
C LEU A 129 7.56 -16.74 -17.08
N LEU A 130 8.42 -15.73 -17.16
CA LEU A 130 8.04 -14.42 -17.73
C LEU A 130 7.71 -14.56 -19.22
N ASP A 131 8.53 -15.30 -19.96
CA ASP A 131 8.31 -15.57 -21.38
C ASP A 131 7.04 -16.41 -21.62
N GLU A 132 6.75 -17.37 -20.76
CA GLU A 132 5.53 -18.17 -20.83
C GLU A 132 4.29 -17.33 -20.54
N ALA A 133 4.32 -16.55 -19.46
CA ALA A 133 3.24 -15.69 -19.06
C ALA A 133 2.94 -14.61 -20.11
N SER A 134 3.97 -14.02 -20.73
CA SER A 134 3.80 -13.02 -21.79
C SER A 134 3.25 -13.59 -23.10
N ARG A 135 3.50 -14.87 -23.40
CA ARG A 135 2.82 -15.59 -24.49
C ARG A 135 1.36 -15.92 -24.17
N TRP A 136 1.03 -16.09 -22.88
CA TRP A 136 -0.31 -16.38 -22.41
C TRP A 136 -1.24 -15.16 -22.43
N THR A 137 -0.71 -13.99 -22.08
CA THR A 137 -1.48 -12.74 -21.98
C THR A 137 -0.60 -11.51 -22.24
N ASP A 138 -1.20 -10.42 -22.68
CA ASP A 138 -0.57 -9.11 -22.80
C ASP A 138 -0.76 -8.21 -21.55
N THR A 139 -1.44 -8.73 -20.53
CA THR A 139 -1.87 -7.95 -19.36
C THR A 139 -1.25 -8.50 -18.08
N ALA A 140 -0.48 -7.67 -17.41
CA ALA A 140 0.06 -7.92 -16.08
C ALA A 140 -0.76 -7.20 -15.00
N LEU A 141 -0.92 -7.85 -13.86
CA LEU A 141 -1.48 -7.26 -12.65
C LEU A 141 -0.47 -7.44 -11.51
N TRP A 142 0.07 -6.34 -10.99
CA TRP A 142 1.04 -6.37 -9.91
C TRP A 142 0.43 -5.87 -8.60
N ILE A 143 0.44 -6.70 -7.56
CA ILE A 143 -0.06 -6.38 -6.23
C ILE A 143 1.12 -6.01 -5.33
N VAL A 144 1.30 -4.71 -5.11
CA VAL A 144 2.39 -4.17 -4.28
C VAL A 144 1.92 -4.15 -2.82
N GLY A 145 2.43 -5.08 -2.01
CA GLY A 145 2.10 -5.19 -0.60
C GLY A 145 2.98 -4.29 0.27
N ARG A 146 2.37 -3.64 1.28
CA ARG A 146 3.10 -2.91 2.34
C ARG A 146 2.49 -3.24 3.69
N LYS A 147 3.16 -4.10 4.46
CA LYS A 147 2.84 -4.31 5.87
C LYS A 147 3.30 -3.08 6.64
N SER A 148 2.41 -2.46 7.35
CA SER A 148 2.70 -1.24 8.08
C SER A 148 1.96 -1.22 9.41
N GLY A 149 2.44 -0.38 10.30
CA GLY A 149 1.78 -0.09 11.54
C GLY A 149 2.07 -1.10 12.63
N GLY A 150 2.56 -0.66 13.70
CA GLY A 150 2.70 -1.11 15.04
C GLY A 150 3.00 0.13 15.82
N GLU A 151 3.04 0.04 17.11
CA GLU A 151 3.15 1.20 18.01
C GLU A 151 4.47 1.97 17.87
N GLU A 152 5.49 1.39 17.23
CA GLU A 152 6.77 2.03 16.93
C GLU A 152 7.01 2.20 15.42
N CYS A 153 5.96 2.21 14.62
CA CYS A 153 6.16 2.11 13.19
C CYS A 153 6.30 3.44 12.51
N ASP A 154 7.50 3.89 12.47
CA ASP A 154 7.94 4.70 11.37
C ASP A 154 7.97 3.87 10.09
N ARG A 155 7.38 4.43 9.06
CA ARG A 155 7.59 3.95 7.71
C ARG A 155 9.07 4.14 7.37
N ARG A 156 9.73 3.08 6.94
CA ARG A 156 11.11 3.19 6.46
C ARG A 156 11.13 3.78 5.07
N LEU A 157 12.22 4.45 4.71
CA LEU A 157 12.38 4.96 3.36
C LEU A 157 12.62 3.83 2.39
N GLU A 158 13.65 3.05 2.65
CA GLU A 158 14.03 1.93 1.80
C GLU A 158 13.16 0.72 2.05
N ASN A 159 12.73 0.08 0.99
CA ASN A 159 11.90 -1.13 0.98
C ASN A 159 10.49 -0.94 1.60
N ASP A 160 10.06 0.31 1.81
CA ASP A 160 8.72 0.63 2.32
C ASP A 160 8.15 1.87 1.63
N TYR A 161 8.69 3.09 1.88
CA TYR A 161 8.28 4.28 1.14
C TYR A 161 8.71 4.20 -0.33
N TYR A 162 9.98 3.88 -0.60
CA TYR A 162 10.47 3.60 -1.94
C TYR A 162 10.33 2.11 -2.28
N LEU A 163 10.31 1.81 -3.58
CA LEU A 163 10.45 0.44 -4.06
C LEU A 163 11.81 -0.13 -3.64
N SER A 164 11.81 -1.39 -3.21
CA SER A 164 13.05 -2.15 -3.00
C SER A 164 13.79 -2.38 -4.31
N ASN A 165 15.06 -2.77 -4.23
CA ASN A 165 15.81 -3.12 -5.43
C ASN A 165 15.20 -4.31 -6.17
N GLN A 166 14.64 -5.30 -5.44
CA GLN A 166 13.96 -6.44 -6.05
C GLN A 166 12.68 -6.00 -6.75
N GLU A 167 11.90 -5.10 -6.15
CA GLU A 167 10.68 -4.56 -6.77
C GLU A 167 11.01 -3.74 -8.03
N LYS A 168 12.09 -2.98 -8.04
CA LYS A 168 12.54 -2.25 -9.25
C LYS A 168 12.93 -3.20 -10.36
N VAL A 169 13.70 -4.26 -10.04
CA VAL A 169 14.07 -5.30 -11.03
C VAL A 169 12.82 -6.00 -11.57
N LEU A 170 11.87 -6.33 -10.70
CA LEU A 170 10.60 -6.94 -11.13
C LEU A 170 9.80 -5.99 -12.02
N LEU A 171 9.70 -4.71 -11.66
CA LEU A 171 8.98 -3.70 -12.45
C LEU A 171 9.53 -3.59 -13.86
N GLU A 172 10.85 -3.50 -14.00
CA GLU A 172 11.52 -3.49 -15.31
C GLU A 172 11.21 -4.74 -16.12
N ALA A 173 11.26 -5.91 -15.48
CA ALA A 173 10.93 -7.18 -16.12
C ALA A 173 9.46 -7.25 -16.57
N ILE A 174 8.52 -6.80 -15.73
CA ILE A 174 7.10 -6.72 -16.07
C ILE A 174 6.91 -5.79 -17.27
N CYS A 175 7.45 -4.58 -17.22
CA CYS A 175 7.29 -3.58 -18.29
C CYS A 175 7.96 -4.00 -19.61
N ALA A 176 9.02 -4.80 -19.55
CA ALA A 176 9.66 -5.36 -20.73
C ALA A 176 8.82 -6.46 -21.44
N HIS A 177 8.00 -7.20 -20.67
CA HIS A 177 7.24 -8.34 -21.18
C HIS A 177 5.76 -8.03 -21.46
N PHE A 178 5.20 -7.06 -20.76
CA PHE A 178 3.76 -6.77 -20.81
C PHE A 178 3.47 -5.34 -21.22
N PRO A 179 2.78 -5.13 -22.34
CA PRO A 179 2.40 -3.79 -22.79
C PRO A 179 1.27 -3.15 -21.96
N LYS A 180 0.55 -3.95 -21.17
CA LYS A 180 -0.56 -3.50 -20.33
C LYS A 180 -0.30 -3.93 -18.89
N VAL A 181 -0.04 -2.96 -18.02
CA VAL A 181 0.22 -3.20 -16.60
C VAL A 181 -0.79 -2.45 -15.77
N ALA A 182 -1.48 -3.19 -14.89
CA ALA A 182 -2.29 -2.64 -13.83
C ALA A 182 -1.59 -2.88 -12.49
N VAL A 183 -1.52 -1.87 -11.64
CA VAL A 183 -0.89 -1.96 -10.33
C VAL A 183 -1.93 -1.73 -9.24
N VAL A 184 -1.87 -2.53 -8.19
CA VAL A 184 -2.68 -2.39 -6.98
C VAL A 184 -1.77 -2.16 -5.78
N LEU A 185 -1.93 -1.01 -5.13
CA LEU A 185 -1.22 -0.67 -3.89
C LEU A 185 -2.02 -1.21 -2.71
N ASN A 186 -1.53 -2.27 -2.08
CA ASN A 186 -2.16 -2.90 -0.94
C ASN A 186 -1.33 -2.65 0.32
N GLY A 187 -1.63 -1.59 1.00
CA GLY A 187 -0.94 -1.20 2.23
C GLY A 187 -1.43 0.10 2.79
N ASN A 188 -0.99 0.42 3.99
CA ASN A 188 -1.33 1.64 4.67
C ASN A 188 -0.25 2.71 4.47
N GLY A 189 -0.68 3.95 4.32
CA GLY A 189 0.21 5.11 4.21
C GLY A 189 0.71 5.38 2.80
N LEU A 190 1.46 6.48 2.71
CA LEU A 190 2.00 6.97 1.45
C LEU A 190 3.23 6.17 1.03
N MET A 191 3.43 6.06 -0.27
CA MET A 191 4.68 5.60 -0.87
C MET A 191 5.04 6.49 -2.05
N ASP A 192 6.28 6.44 -2.46
CA ASP A 192 6.72 7.08 -3.70
C ASP A 192 6.05 6.41 -4.90
N LEU A 193 5.47 7.24 -5.76
CA LEU A 193 4.80 6.79 -6.98
C LEU A 193 5.40 7.42 -8.25
N SER A 194 6.58 8.04 -8.17
CA SER A 194 7.25 8.65 -9.32
C SER A 194 7.48 7.65 -10.45
N TRP A 195 7.78 6.41 -10.11
CA TRP A 195 8.00 5.31 -11.07
C TRP A 195 6.77 4.96 -11.93
N VAL A 196 5.56 5.36 -11.52
CA VAL A 196 4.34 5.10 -12.31
C VAL A 196 4.31 5.94 -13.59
N GLU A 197 4.83 7.17 -13.54
CA GLU A 197 4.91 8.05 -14.71
C GLU A 197 6.11 7.71 -15.61
N GLU A 198 7.13 7.08 -15.06
CA GLU A 198 8.33 6.68 -15.80
C GLU A 198 8.09 5.47 -16.72
N HIS A 199 7.01 4.71 -16.49
CA HIS A 199 6.69 3.49 -17.22
C HIS A 199 5.33 3.60 -17.93
N SER A 200 5.34 3.85 -19.22
CA SER A 200 4.13 4.00 -20.04
C SER A 200 3.26 2.72 -20.11
N GLN A 201 3.84 1.56 -19.82
CA GLN A 201 3.13 0.29 -19.71
C GLN A 201 2.18 0.25 -18.52
N ILE A 202 2.43 1.04 -17.46
CA ILE A 202 1.53 1.16 -16.31
C ILE A 202 0.34 2.02 -16.71
N GLN A 203 -0.72 1.37 -17.15
CA GLN A 203 -1.93 2.01 -17.64
C GLN A 203 -3.03 2.14 -16.59
N ALA A 204 -2.95 1.37 -15.50
CA ALA A 204 -3.89 1.49 -14.39
C ALA A 204 -3.18 1.41 -13.03
N LEU A 205 -3.67 2.22 -12.08
CA LEU A 205 -3.19 2.25 -10.70
C LEU A 205 -4.37 2.37 -9.75
N LEU A 206 -4.47 1.43 -8.80
CA LEU A 206 -5.47 1.44 -7.76
C LEU A 206 -4.80 1.53 -6.38
N PHE A 207 -5.35 2.35 -5.51
CA PHE A 207 -5.01 2.35 -4.10
C PHE A 207 -6.10 1.58 -3.33
N LEU A 208 -5.76 0.36 -2.92
CA LEU A 208 -6.64 -0.54 -2.16
C LEU A 208 -6.62 -0.22 -0.67
N GLY A 209 -5.48 0.26 -0.18
CA GLY A 209 -5.28 0.47 1.25
C GLY A 209 -5.19 -0.85 2.02
N VAL A 210 -5.73 -0.85 3.24
CA VAL A 210 -5.83 -2.02 4.13
C VAL A 210 -7.32 -2.38 4.28
N PRO A 211 -7.82 -3.29 3.43
CA PRO A 211 -9.24 -3.41 3.16
C PRO A 211 -10.00 -4.37 4.09
N GLY A 212 -9.33 -5.07 5.02
CA GLY A 212 -9.95 -6.12 5.81
C GLY A 212 -10.23 -7.41 5.01
N GLU A 213 -10.90 -8.35 5.64
CA GLU A 213 -11.11 -9.72 5.14
C GLU A 213 -11.86 -9.79 3.80
N GLU A 214 -12.75 -8.86 3.53
CA GLU A 214 -13.52 -8.79 2.29
C GLU A 214 -12.77 -8.07 1.16
N GLY A 215 -11.53 -7.62 1.43
CA GLY A 215 -10.70 -6.87 0.49
C GLY A 215 -10.44 -7.55 -0.83
N PRO A 216 -9.89 -8.78 -0.85
CA PRO A 216 -9.59 -9.47 -2.10
C PRO A 216 -10.83 -9.71 -2.97
N ALA A 217 -11.96 -10.07 -2.34
CA ALA A 217 -13.22 -10.28 -3.06
C ALA A 217 -13.76 -8.96 -3.64
N ALA A 218 -13.73 -7.87 -2.87
CA ALA A 218 -14.14 -6.55 -3.35
C ALA A 218 -13.22 -6.03 -4.47
N LEU A 219 -11.90 -6.22 -4.33
CA LEU A 219 -10.93 -5.88 -5.37
C LEU A 219 -11.23 -6.62 -6.68
N ALA A 220 -11.48 -7.92 -6.62
CA ALA A 220 -11.78 -8.70 -7.79
C ALA A 220 -13.06 -8.21 -8.50
N GLU A 221 -14.11 -7.85 -7.74
CA GLU A 221 -15.34 -7.28 -8.30
C GLU A 221 -15.08 -5.90 -8.97
N LEU A 222 -14.21 -5.07 -8.38
CA LEU A 222 -13.82 -3.79 -8.96
C LEU A 222 -13.03 -4.00 -10.26
N LEU A 223 -12.02 -4.88 -10.24
CA LEU A 223 -11.17 -5.13 -11.40
C LEU A 223 -11.93 -5.61 -12.64
N VAL A 224 -13.06 -6.31 -12.47
CA VAL A 224 -13.91 -6.77 -13.59
C VAL A 224 -15.13 -5.88 -13.86
N GLY A 225 -15.23 -4.73 -13.22
CA GLY A 225 -16.32 -3.78 -13.43
C GLY A 225 -17.68 -4.21 -12.86
N LYS A 226 -17.73 -5.24 -11.99
CA LYS A 226 -18.94 -5.57 -11.23
C LYS A 226 -19.28 -4.52 -10.16
N ALA A 227 -18.29 -3.73 -9.80
CA ALA A 227 -18.42 -2.53 -9.00
C ALA A 227 -17.57 -1.41 -9.63
N ASN A 228 -17.95 -0.17 -9.35
CA ASN A 228 -17.26 1.02 -9.84
C ASN A 228 -16.44 1.63 -8.71
N PRO A 229 -15.12 1.89 -8.88
CA PRO A 229 -14.34 2.56 -7.87
C PRO A 229 -14.88 3.97 -7.65
N SER A 230 -15.08 4.34 -6.39
CA SER A 230 -15.67 5.63 -6.02
C SER A 230 -14.90 6.31 -4.87
N GLY A 231 -13.87 5.66 -4.34
CA GLY A 231 -13.00 6.21 -3.32
C GLY A 231 -12.29 7.49 -3.79
N LYS A 232 -11.96 8.33 -2.82
CA LYS A 232 -11.21 9.56 -3.02
C LYS A 232 -10.03 9.58 -2.06
N LEU A 233 -8.89 10.09 -2.50
CA LEU A 233 -7.73 10.23 -1.65
C LEU A 233 -8.05 11.12 -0.45
N SER A 234 -7.77 10.63 0.74
CA SER A 234 -7.82 11.38 2.00
C SER A 234 -6.51 12.09 2.32
N VAL A 235 -5.54 12.02 1.41
CA VAL A 235 -4.21 12.60 1.53
C VAL A 235 -3.78 13.20 0.20
N THR A 236 -2.80 14.11 0.23
CA THR A 236 -2.10 14.58 -0.96
C THR A 236 -0.87 13.71 -1.19
N ILE A 237 -0.67 13.21 -2.40
CA ILE A 237 0.53 12.45 -2.77
C ILE A 237 1.47 13.38 -3.51
N ALA A 238 2.63 13.64 -2.92
CA ALA A 238 3.66 14.50 -3.49
C ALA A 238 4.37 13.85 -4.68
N LYS A 239 4.91 14.66 -5.58
CA LYS A 239 5.81 14.18 -6.65
C LYS A 239 7.15 13.69 -6.08
N ARG A 240 7.61 14.31 -5.01
CA ARG A 240 8.87 13.98 -4.32
C ARG A 240 8.66 14.05 -2.81
N ARG A 241 9.37 13.22 -2.08
CA ARG A 241 9.35 13.21 -0.61
C ARG A 241 9.60 14.59 -0.01
N ASN A 242 10.55 15.33 -0.57
CA ASN A 242 10.94 16.66 -0.06
C ASN A 242 9.86 17.73 -0.28
N ASP A 243 8.82 17.44 -1.03
CA ASP A 243 7.67 18.33 -1.21
C ASP A 243 6.72 18.28 0.01
N TYR A 244 6.88 17.32 0.94
CA TYR A 244 6.14 17.30 2.19
C TYR A 244 6.80 18.23 3.22
N PRO A 245 6.04 19.10 3.92
CA PRO A 245 6.62 20.11 4.81
C PRO A 245 7.34 19.53 6.02
N ALA A 246 6.88 18.40 6.53
CA ALA A 246 7.37 17.81 7.79
C ALA A 246 8.32 16.61 7.59
N TRP A 247 8.79 16.33 6.38
CA TRP A 247 9.58 15.13 6.13
C TRP A 247 10.92 15.12 6.87
N GLU A 248 11.51 16.28 7.16
CA GLU A 248 12.77 16.42 7.91
C GLU A 248 12.58 16.41 9.44
N ASP A 249 11.35 16.68 9.89
CA ASP A 249 11.06 16.88 11.32
C ASP A 249 10.60 15.60 12.02
N PHE A 250 10.52 14.49 11.31
CA PHE A 250 10.19 13.21 11.91
C PHE A 250 11.34 12.78 12.84
N SER A 251 11.06 12.72 14.15
CA SER A 251 12.09 12.64 15.18
C SER A 251 12.47 11.22 15.60
N TRP A 252 11.77 10.21 15.10
CA TRP A 252 12.04 8.81 15.44
C TRP A 252 12.54 8.05 14.22
N ASP A 253 13.79 7.63 14.26
CA ASP A 253 14.37 6.72 13.29
C ASP A 253 15.39 5.81 14.01
N LYS A 254 14.99 4.55 14.16
CA LYS A 254 15.79 3.51 14.83
C LYS A 254 17.08 3.18 14.07
N ASP A 255 17.03 3.28 12.76
CA ASP A 255 18.14 2.92 11.88
C ASP A 255 19.06 4.11 11.58
N HIS A 256 18.56 5.32 11.82
CA HIS A 256 19.30 6.58 11.64
C HIS A 256 19.23 7.47 12.89
N PRO A 257 19.85 7.05 14.01
CA PRO A 257 19.75 7.75 15.30
C PRO A 257 20.16 9.23 15.25
N LYS A 258 20.93 9.61 14.23
CA LYS A 258 21.32 11.02 14.02
C LYS A 258 20.18 11.93 13.60
N GLN A 259 19.06 11.38 13.15
CA GLN A 259 17.86 12.12 12.77
C GLN A 259 16.87 12.28 13.96
N ILE A 260 17.10 11.55 15.04
CA ILE A 260 16.31 11.68 16.25
C ILE A 260 16.62 13.04 16.89
N LYS A 261 15.59 13.88 17.00
CA LYS A 261 15.65 15.17 17.66
C LYS A 261 15.02 15.07 19.05
N THR A 262 15.60 15.77 20.01
CA THR A 262 15.19 15.80 21.40
C THR A 262 14.74 17.22 21.80
N TYR A 263 14.27 17.40 23.04
CA TYR A 263 13.95 18.72 23.57
C TYR A 263 15.13 19.70 23.47
N GLU A 264 16.37 19.24 23.69
CA GLU A 264 17.58 20.07 23.60
C GLU A 264 17.83 20.59 22.18
N ASP A 265 17.56 19.76 21.16
CA ASP A 265 17.75 20.14 19.75
C ASP A 265 16.81 21.27 19.32
N TYR A 266 15.67 21.41 20.01
CA TYR A 266 14.71 22.49 19.80
C TYR A 266 14.86 23.64 20.80
N GLY A 267 15.86 23.60 21.70
CA GLY A 267 16.03 24.59 22.75
C GLY A 267 14.87 24.61 23.78
N LEU A 268 14.17 23.51 23.93
CA LEU A 268 13.02 23.36 24.81
C LEU A 268 13.41 22.71 26.14
N THR A 269 12.72 23.09 27.21
CA THR A 269 12.85 22.42 28.50
C THR A 269 11.79 21.34 28.62
N PRO A 270 12.15 20.07 28.89
CA PRO A 270 11.18 19.01 29.08
C PRO A 270 10.20 19.33 30.23
N PRO A 271 8.91 18.99 30.11
CA PRO A 271 7.98 19.05 31.24
C PRO A 271 8.48 18.27 32.44
N LEU A 272 8.10 18.68 33.65
CA LEU A 272 8.55 18.03 34.91
C LEU A 272 8.32 16.51 34.93
N VAL A 273 7.23 16.06 34.32
CA VAL A 273 6.88 14.62 34.17
C VAL A 273 7.85 13.90 33.25
N ASP A 274 8.44 14.59 32.28
CA ASP A 274 9.31 14.04 31.25
C ASP A 274 10.80 14.25 31.52
N ARG A 275 11.18 14.90 32.63
CA ARG A 275 12.60 15.12 32.96
C ARG A 275 13.41 13.84 33.09
N ALA A 276 12.75 12.74 33.52
CA ALA A 276 13.37 11.42 33.53
C ALA A 276 13.59 10.86 32.10
N PHE A 277 13.02 11.50 31.10
CA PHE A 277 13.02 11.09 29.70
C PHE A 277 13.51 12.22 28.78
N ALA A 278 14.47 13.01 29.26
CA ALA A 278 15.03 14.16 28.52
C ALA A 278 15.53 13.82 27.11
N HIS A 279 15.81 12.55 26.84
CA HIS A 279 16.27 12.04 25.56
C HIS A 279 15.14 11.42 24.72
N ARG A 280 13.88 11.60 25.10
CA ARG A 280 12.76 11.16 24.26
C ARG A 280 12.77 11.89 22.92
N PRO A 281 12.41 11.19 21.83
CA PRO A 281 12.18 11.80 20.53
C PRO A 281 11.11 12.90 20.64
N VAL A 282 11.36 14.01 19.98
CA VAL A 282 10.43 15.14 19.89
C VAL A 282 10.13 15.40 18.43
N THR A 283 8.86 15.48 18.09
CA THR A 283 8.40 15.87 16.77
C THR A 283 7.93 17.32 16.80
N ALA A 284 8.50 18.16 15.94
CA ALA A 284 8.04 19.53 15.74
C ALA A 284 7.07 19.59 14.55
N TYR A 285 5.87 20.07 14.80
CA TYR A 285 4.86 20.30 13.76
C TYR A 285 5.05 21.70 13.17
N ARG A 286 6.08 21.89 12.37
CA ARG A 286 6.42 23.19 11.79
C ARG A 286 5.43 23.67 10.74
N GLU A 287 4.71 22.74 10.14
CA GLU A 287 3.68 23.00 9.17
C GLU A 287 2.45 23.73 9.75
N ASP A 288 2.24 23.64 11.07
CA ASP A 288 1.13 24.25 11.79
C ASP A 288 -0.22 23.95 11.06
N ILE A 289 -0.96 24.98 10.64
CA ILE A 289 -2.22 24.82 9.91
C ILE A 289 -2.03 24.36 8.45
N TYR A 290 -0.81 24.45 7.93
CA TYR A 290 -0.48 24.08 6.55
C TYR A 290 -0.18 22.58 6.41
N LEU A 291 -1.08 21.74 6.91
CA LEU A 291 -0.96 20.29 6.83
C LEU A 291 -1.60 19.75 5.56
N GLY A 292 -0.90 18.83 4.88
CA GLY A 292 -1.40 18.13 3.69
C GLY A 292 -1.75 19.10 2.56
N TYR A 293 -2.96 18.99 1.98
CA TYR A 293 -3.39 19.79 0.83
C TYR A 293 -3.30 21.31 1.09
N ARG A 294 -3.50 21.75 2.35
CA ARG A 294 -3.39 23.17 2.68
C ARG A 294 -2.01 23.73 2.39
N TYR A 295 -0.96 22.93 2.64
CA TYR A 295 0.40 23.32 2.31
C TYR A 295 0.59 23.39 0.79
N PHE A 296 0.23 22.34 0.06
CA PHE A 296 0.41 22.29 -1.39
C PHE A 296 -0.33 23.43 -2.09
N ASP A 297 -1.60 23.65 -1.73
CA ASP A 297 -2.42 24.73 -2.34
C ASP A 297 -1.90 26.13 -1.98
N SER A 298 -1.53 26.35 -0.70
CA SER A 298 -1.10 27.69 -0.26
C SER A 298 0.26 28.10 -0.80
N PHE A 299 1.16 27.16 -1.04
CA PHE A 299 2.50 27.41 -1.53
C PHE A 299 2.67 27.12 -3.03
N GLY A 300 1.60 26.74 -3.72
CA GLY A 300 1.62 26.48 -5.16
C GLY A 300 2.49 25.28 -5.55
N ILE A 301 2.58 24.27 -4.68
CA ILE A 301 3.35 23.04 -4.95
C ILE A 301 2.42 22.06 -5.65
N GLU A 302 2.78 21.67 -6.87
CA GLU A 302 1.99 20.74 -7.66
C GLU A 302 2.19 19.29 -7.14
N PRO A 303 1.13 18.63 -6.62
CA PRO A 303 1.22 17.24 -6.18
C PRO A 303 1.22 16.27 -7.37
N LEU A 304 1.61 15.02 -7.12
CA LEU A 304 1.38 13.93 -8.08
C LEU A 304 -0.12 13.59 -8.14
N TYR A 305 -0.75 13.42 -6.97
CA TYR A 305 -2.21 13.28 -6.84
C TYR A 305 -2.72 14.18 -5.71
N PRO A 306 -3.64 15.10 -6.01
CA PRO A 306 -4.18 16.01 -4.99
C PRO A 306 -5.13 15.30 -4.02
N PHE A 307 -5.32 15.89 -2.85
CA PHE A 307 -6.38 15.49 -1.92
C PHE A 307 -7.75 15.44 -2.64
N GLY A 308 -8.53 14.42 -2.37
CA GLY A 308 -9.84 14.23 -2.99
C GLY A 308 -9.80 13.64 -4.42
N PHE A 309 -8.61 13.36 -4.95
CA PHE A 309 -8.47 12.74 -6.27
C PHE A 309 -8.99 11.31 -6.27
N GLY A 310 -9.56 10.91 -7.39
CA GLY A 310 -10.01 9.55 -7.67
C GLY A 310 -10.84 9.52 -8.95
N LEU A 311 -10.52 8.59 -9.81
CA LEU A 311 -11.21 8.31 -11.05
C LEU A 311 -12.36 7.33 -10.84
N SER A 312 -13.14 7.14 -11.91
CA SER A 312 -14.26 6.21 -11.98
C SER A 312 -14.27 5.59 -13.38
N TYR A 313 -14.80 4.37 -13.51
CA TYR A 313 -15.02 3.76 -14.84
C TYR A 313 -16.12 4.46 -15.61
N THR A 314 -17.01 5.16 -14.91
CA THR A 314 -18.09 5.92 -15.54
C THR A 314 -17.78 7.41 -15.46
N CYS A 315 -17.89 8.09 -16.59
CA CYS A 315 -17.83 9.54 -16.61
C CYS A 315 -19.18 10.09 -16.06
N LEU A 316 -19.10 10.96 -15.05
CA LEU A 316 -20.25 11.79 -14.69
C LEU A 316 -20.41 12.84 -15.80
N LEU A 317 -21.30 12.60 -16.72
CA LEU A 317 -21.77 13.65 -17.62
C LEU A 317 -22.59 14.63 -16.79
N TYR A 318 -22.04 15.81 -16.54
CA TYR A 318 -22.84 16.95 -16.10
C TYR A 318 -23.77 17.32 -17.23
N THR A 319 -25.01 16.82 -17.17
CA THR A 319 -26.02 17.08 -18.22
C THR A 319 -26.87 18.32 -17.93
N SER A 320 -26.62 19.02 -16.83
CA SER A 320 -27.26 20.33 -16.61
C SER A 320 -26.22 21.37 -16.20
N PRO A 321 -26.19 22.54 -16.86
CA PRO A 321 -25.38 23.64 -16.37
C PRO A 321 -25.87 24.04 -14.99
N SER A 322 -24.93 24.23 -14.05
CA SER A 322 -25.26 24.78 -12.74
C SER A 322 -25.89 26.16 -12.95
N PRO A 323 -26.99 26.50 -12.24
CA PRO A 323 -27.53 27.86 -12.27
C PRO A 323 -26.54 28.95 -11.79
N ARG A 324 -25.35 28.54 -11.35
CA ARG A 324 -24.27 29.42 -10.89
C ARG A 324 -23.12 29.56 -11.91
N ASP A 325 -23.15 28.82 -13.01
CA ASP A 325 -22.21 29.02 -14.09
C ASP A 325 -22.75 30.16 -14.96
N PRO A 326 -21.96 31.25 -15.18
CA PRO A 326 -22.41 32.43 -15.94
C PRO A 326 -22.62 32.12 -17.43
#